data_fa821236809e52b3db748c00e249f470
#
_entry.id   fa821236809e52b3db748c00e249f470
#
_cell.length_a   1.000
_cell.length_b   1.000
_cell.length_c   1.000
_cell.angle_alpha   90.00
_cell.angle_beta   90.00
_cell.angle_gamma   90.00
#
_symmetry.space_group_name_H-M   'P 1'
#
loop_
_entity.id
_entity.type
_entity.pdbx_description
1 polymer ?
#
loop_
_entity_poly.entity_id
_entity_poly.type
_entity_poly.pdbx_seq_one_letter_code
_entity_poly.pdbx_strand_id
1 'polypeptide(L)'
;LCFVGSSLEQLFIAFAVLHALSVFGSGASFAPIIADASQWFMRRRGIAVAIAASGNYLAGAVWPAPIAWIMADHGWRGAYGAIAVMVVTTVIPGALLLRRRLDEASTNSATSAAAAKAEATGLSPRTLQYLLMLAGIGCCVAMSMPQVHIVALCIDRGFGALAGAEMLSLMLFGGVFSRLGFGLLADRLGGLKTLLIGAILQCLALCLFLIQGDMGSLYLISFIFGLSQGGIVPSYAIIVREYMPPREAGRRVGLVMSATIIG
;
A
#
# COMPACT_ATOMS: atom_id res chain seq x y z
N LEU A 1 -5.85 21.68 10.62
CA LEU A 1 -7.21 21.76 11.16
C LEU A 1 -7.32 21.09 12.54
N CYS A 2 -6.91 19.84 12.70
CA CYS A 2 -6.91 19.16 14.00
C CYS A 2 -6.07 19.89 15.07
N PHE A 3 -4.99 20.54 14.68
CA PHE A 3 -4.14 21.31 15.57
C PHE A 3 -4.88 22.51 16.22
N VAL A 4 -5.83 23.09 15.50
CA VAL A 4 -6.59 24.30 15.92
C VAL A 4 -7.94 23.97 16.54
N GLY A 5 -8.45 22.75 16.36
CA GLY A 5 -9.76 22.33 16.88
C GLY A 5 -9.87 22.41 18.40
N SER A 6 -10.88 23.08 18.91
CA SER A 6 -11.10 23.30 20.34
C SER A 6 -12.34 22.59 20.90
N SER A 7 -13.30 22.23 20.06
CA SER A 7 -14.51 21.51 20.43
C SER A 7 -14.61 20.15 19.75
N LEU A 8 -15.40 19.23 20.28
CA LEU A 8 -15.60 17.88 19.75
C LEU A 8 -16.19 17.92 18.34
N GLU A 9 -17.14 18.84 18.08
CA GLU A 9 -17.74 19.02 16.75
C GLU A 9 -16.75 19.55 15.73
N GLN A 10 -15.91 20.53 16.11
CA GLN A 10 -14.85 21.04 15.26
C GLN A 10 -13.81 19.97 14.95
N LEU A 11 -13.48 19.11 15.92
CA LEU A 11 -12.62 17.95 15.70
C LEU A 11 -13.26 16.97 14.72
N PHE A 12 -14.55 16.67 14.85
CA PHE A 12 -15.25 15.74 13.96
C PHE A 12 -15.29 16.28 12.52
N ILE A 13 -15.62 17.56 12.33
CA ILE A 13 -15.60 18.22 11.02
C ILE A 13 -14.17 18.28 10.47
N ALA A 14 -13.19 18.63 11.31
CA ALA A 14 -11.79 18.65 10.92
C ALA A 14 -11.30 17.26 10.51
N PHE A 15 -11.67 16.20 11.22
CA PHE A 15 -11.35 14.82 10.86
C PHE A 15 -12.03 14.40 9.55
N ALA A 16 -13.29 14.74 9.35
CA ALA A 16 -14.00 14.42 8.10
C ALA A 16 -13.36 15.13 6.90
N VAL A 17 -13.09 16.44 7.02
CA VAL A 17 -12.43 17.21 5.95
C VAL A 17 -11.00 16.74 5.71
N LEU A 18 -10.22 16.50 6.77
CA LEU A 18 -8.85 16.01 6.65
C LEU A 18 -8.81 14.60 6.10
N HIS A 19 -9.75 13.73 6.44
CA HIS A 19 -9.83 12.38 5.87
C HIS A 19 -10.12 12.47 4.37
N ALA A 20 -11.07 13.32 3.97
CA ALA A 20 -11.34 13.56 2.56
C ALA A 20 -10.11 14.11 1.82
N LEU A 21 -9.44 15.13 2.39
CA LEU A 21 -8.19 15.68 1.83
C LEU A 21 -7.02 14.68 1.87
N SER A 22 -6.94 13.83 2.89
CA SER A 22 -5.90 12.81 3.03
C SER A 22 -6.07 11.68 2.00
N VAL A 23 -7.29 11.32 1.65
CA VAL A 23 -7.56 10.38 0.54
C VAL A 23 -7.01 10.95 -0.77
N PHE A 24 -7.20 12.25 -1.04
CA PHE A 24 -6.54 12.91 -2.17
C PHE A 24 -5.01 12.97 -2.00
N GLY A 25 -4.51 13.28 -0.81
CA GLY A 25 -3.08 13.42 -0.52
C GLY A 25 -2.32 12.09 -0.60
N SER A 26 -2.82 11.03 -0.03
CA SER A 26 -2.19 9.70 -0.10
C SER A 26 -2.26 9.09 -1.49
N GLY A 27 -3.39 9.24 -2.20
CA GLY A 27 -3.54 8.86 -3.59
C GLY A 27 -2.65 9.69 -4.52
N ALA A 28 -2.47 10.98 -4.24
CA ALA A 28 -1.62 11.88 -5.01
C ALA A 28 -0.12 11.66 -4.80
N SER A 29 0.31 11.01 -3.70
CA SER A 29 1.73 10.74 -3.44
C SER A 29 2.13 9.30 -3.78
N PHE A 30 1.41 8.30 -3.28
CA PHE A 30 1.76 6.89 -3.42
C PHE A 30 1.68 6.40 -4.87
N ALA A 31 0.55 6.60 -5.54
CA ALA A 31 0.36 6.13 -6.91
C ALA A 31 1.30 6.76 -7.93
N PRO A 32 1.53 8.11 -7.95
CA PRO A 32 2.50 8.73 -8.82
C PRO A 32 3.94 8.27 -8.58
N ILE A 33 4.36 8.12 -7.33
CA ILE A 33 5.73 7.67 -7.00
C ILE A 33 5.96 6.24 -7.52
N ILE A 34 4.99 5.34 -7.32
CA ILE A 34 5.08 3.97 -7.84
C ILE A 34 5.05 3.95 -9.37
N ALA A 35 4.17 4.76 -9.98
CA ALA A 35 4.09 4.87 -11.43
C ALA A 35 5.41 5.41 -12.01
N ASP A 36 5.99 6.42 -11.39
CA ASP A 36 7.27 7.01 -11.80
C ASP A 36 8.41 6.02 -11.61
N ALA A 37 8.57 5.41 -10.44
CA ALA A 37 9.58 4.38 -10.19
C ALA A 37 9.51 3.24 -11.21
N SER A 38 8.29 2.82 -11.60
CA SER A 38 8.08 1.79 -12.60
C SER A 38 8.52 2.20 -14.01
N GLN A 39 8.70 3.49 -14.28
CA GLN A 39 9.16 4.02 -15.57
C GLN A 39 10.70 4.08 -15.65
N TRP A 40 11.35 4.48 -14.56
CA TRP A 40 12.82 4.61 -14.54
C TRP A 40 13.55 3.27 -14.57
N PHE A 41 12.97 2.23 -13.96
CA PHE A 41 13.60 0.92 -13.83
C PHE A 41 12.96 -0.11 -14.78
N MET A 42 13.47 -0.19 -16.02
CA MET A 42 12.93 -1.11 -17.03
C MET A 42 13.28 -2.58 -16.74
N ARG A 43 14.49 -2.87 -16.26
CA ARG A 43 15.00 -4.24 -16.08
C ARG A 43 14.68 -4.84 -14.72
N ARG A 44 14.60 -4.01 -13.68
CA ARG A 44 14.32 -4.42 -12.28
C ARG A 44 13.14 -3.61 -11.72
N ARG A 45 12.06 -3.57 -12.47
CA ARG A 45 10.88 -2.78 -12.16
C ARG A 45 10.20 -3.24 -10.89
N GLY A 46 10.08 -4.56 -10.70
CA GLY A 46 9.42 -5.16 -9.55
C GLY A 46 10.07 -4.77 -8.23
N ILE A 47 11.39 -4.93 -8.13
CA ILE A 47 12.12 -4.56 -6.90
C ILE A 47 12.13 -3.05 -6.66
N ALA A 48 12.23 -2.23 -7.70
CA ALA A 48 12.20 -0.77 -7.55
C ALA A 48 10.86 -0.28 -7.01
N VAL A 49 9.75 -0.77 -7.58
CA VAL A 49 8.39 -0.50 -7.10
C VAL A 49 8.19 -1.04 -5.68
N ALA A 50 8.71 -2.23 -5.37
CA ALA A 50 8.61 -2.83 -4.06
C ALA A 50 9.36 -2.02 -2.98
N ILE A 51 10.56 -1.53 -3.27
CA ILE A 51 11.33 -0.66 -2.36
C ILE A 51 10.55 0.64 -2.10
N ALA A 52 10.08 1.31 -3.15
CA ALA A 52 9.30 2.53 -3.02
C ALA A 52 8.02 2.31 -2.18
N ALA A 53 7.32 1.20 -2.43
CA ALA A 53 6.11 0.85 -1.70
C ALA A 53 6.38 0.41 -0.24
N SER A 54 7.56 -0.13 0.07
CA SER A 54 7.92 -0.59 1.43
C SER A 54 7.95 0.54 2.46
N GLY A 55 8.15 1.78 2.01
CA GLY A 55 8.11 2.96 2.87
C GLY A 55 6.81 3.09 3.68
N ASN A 56 5.68 2.67 3.12
CA ASN A 56 4.39 2.68 3.81
C ASN A 56 4.39 1.75 5.05
N TYR A 57 4.85 0.51 4.92
CA TYR A 57 4.94 -0.43 6.04
C TYR A 57 6.02 -0.04 7.04
N LEU A 58 7.16 0.44 6.54
CA LEU A 58 8.25 0.93 7.39
C LEU A 58 7.80 2.13 8.23
N ALA A 59 7.04 3.05 7.63
CA ALA A 59 6.44 4.16 8.36
C ALA A 59 5.51 3.66 9.48
N GLY A 60 4.63 2.70 9.18
CA GLY A 60 3.74 2.09 10.18
C GLY A 60 4.47 1.37 11.32
N ALA A 61 5.66 0.84 11.07
CA ALA A 61 6.48 0.17 12.07
C ALA A 61 7.31 1.16 12.92
N VAL A 62 7.79 2.25 12.34
CA VAL A 62 8.75 3.17 12.98
C VAL A 62 8.06 4.33 13.70
N TRP A 63 7.02 4.93 13.10
CA TRP A 63 6.43 6.18 13.60
C TRP A 63 5.59 6.08 14.89
N PRO A 64 4.92 4.97 15.23
CA PRO A 64 4.10 4.90 16.45
C PRO A 64 4.85 5.26 17.72
N ALA A 65 6.09 4.80 17.89
CA ALA A 65 6.88 5.04 19.10
C ALA A 65 7.30 6.53 19.26
N PRO A 66 7.91 7.21 18.26
CA PRO A 66 8.19 8.64 18.33
C PRO A 66 6.94 9.49 18.54
N ILE A 67 5.82 9.14 17.88
CA ILE A 67 4.57 9.87 18.02
C ILE A 67 4.03 9.73 19.44
N ALA A 68 4.04 8.53 20.03
CA ALA A 68 3.61 8.29 21.40
C ALA A 68 4.45 9.08 22.39
N TRP A 69 5.76 9.15 22.19
CA TRP A 69 6.66 9.96 23.02
C TRP A 69 6.34 11.46 22.95
N ILE A 70 6.18 12.00 21.73
CA ILE A 70 5.78 13.41 21.54
C ILE A 70 4.40 13.68 22.16
N MET A 71 3.46 12.73 22.05
CA MET A 71 2.14 12.85 22.66
C MET A 71 2.19 12.91 24.18
N ALA A 72 3.10 12.17 24.82
CA ALA A 72 3.25 12.18 26.29
C ALA A 72 3.71 13.55 26.81
N ASP A 73 4.62 14.21 26.09
CA ASP A 73 5.20 15.48 26.52
C ASP A 73 4.40 16.71 26.06
N HIS A 74 3.87 16.69 24.84
CA HIS A 74 3.26 17.86 24.18
C HIS A 74 1.77 17.69 23.84
N GLY A 75 1.20 16.54 24.23
CA GLY A 75 -0.17 16.18 23.91
C GLY A 75 -0.39 15.92 22.41
N TRP A 76 -1.64 15.61 22.06
CA TRP A 76 -2.00 15.27 20.68
C TRP A 76 -1.78 16.42 19.68
N ARG A 77 -1.94 17.69 20.12
CA ARG A 77 -1.69 18.87 19.27
C ARG A 77 -0.22 19.00 18.89
N GLY A 78 0.68 18.76 19.83
CA GLY A 78 2.13 18.75 19.59
C GLY A 78 2.53 17.65 18.60
N ALA A 79 1.98 16.46 18.74
CA ALA A 79 2.21 15.34 17.81
C ALA A 79 1.77 15.68 16.38
N TYR A 80 0.57 16.22 16.18
CA TYR A 80 0.12 16.66 14.85
C TYR A 80 0.96 17.79 14.27
N GLY A 81 1.41 18.74 15.11
CA GLY A 81 2.31 19.81 14.69
C GLY A 81 3.65 19.27 14.20
N ALA A 82 4.25 18.36 14.95
CA ALA A 82 5.51 17.71 14.58
C ALA A 82 5.39 16.92 13.26
N ILE A 83 4.31 16.16 13.10
CA ILE A 83 4.03 15.44 11.84
C ILE A 83 3.88 16.42 10.69
N ALA A 84 3.15 17.52 10.86
CA ALA A 84 2.96 18.52 9.80
C ALA A 84 4.29 19.14 9.34
N VAL A 85 5.15 19.53 10.28
CA VAL A 85 6.49 20.06 9.96
C VAL A 85 7.32 19.04 9.23
N MET A 86 7.35 17.79 9.69
CA MET A 86 8.11 16.72 9.07
C MET A 86 7.61 16.45 7.63
N VAL A 87 6.30 16.37 7.41
CA VAL A 87 5.72 16.14 6.07
C VAL A 87 6.13 17.28 5.12
N VAL A 88 6.00 18.53 5.55
CA VAL A 88 6.37 19.69 4.73
C VAL A 88 7.88 19.67 4.37
N THR A 89 8.73 19.42 5.36
CA THR A 89 10.18 19.42 5.17
C THR A 89 10.72 18.25 4.36
N THR A 90 10.01 17.13 4.29
CA THR A 90 10.44 15.95 3.54
C THR A 90 9.76 15.84 2.17
N VAL A 91 8.43 16.08 2.10
CA VAL A 91 7.66 15.88 0.86
C VAL A 91 7.93 16.98 -0.16
N ILE A 92 8.07 18.24 0.26
CA ILE A 92 8.33 19.33 -0.69
C ILE A 92 9.69 19.17 -1.39
N PRO A 93 10.83 18.98 -0.69
CA PRO A 93 12.10 18.71 -1.36
C PRO A 93 12.08 17.44 -2.19
N GLY A 94 11.44 16.37 -1.67
CA GLY A 94 11.26 15.12 -2.41
C GLY A 94 10.52 15.30 -3.73
N ALA A 95 9.42 16.05 -3.72
CA ALA A 95 8.63 16.36 -4.92
C ALA A 95 9.43 17.17 -5.96
N LEU A 96 10.33 18.06 -5.52
CA LEU A 96 11.20 18.82 -6.43
C LEU A 96 12.21 17.90 -7.14
N LEU A 97 12.70 16.86 -6.48
CA LEU A 97 13.59 15.86 -7.07
C LEU A 97 12.91 15.01 -8.16
N LEU A 98 11.60 14.79 -8.05
CA LEU A 98 10.80 14.02 -9.00
C LEU A 98 10.43 14.82 -10.30
N ARG A 99 10.89 16.04 -10.48
CA ARG A 99 10.59 16.88 -11.67
C ARG A 99 11.33 16.45 -12.95
N ARG A 100 12.23 15.48 -12.87
CA ARG A 100 12.95 14.97 -14.06
C ARG A 100 11.99 14.22 -14.98
N ARG A 101 12.01 14.54 -16.28
CA ARG A 101 11.21 13.86 -17.31
C ARG A 101 12.03 12.74 -17.95
N LEU A 102 11.33 11.66 -18.33
CA LEU A 102 11.88 10.56 -19.10
C LEU A 102 12.08 10.95 -20.57
N ASP A 103 13.04 10.31 -21.21
CA ASP A 103 13.29 10.46 -22.64
C ASP A 103 12.17 9.83 -23.49
N GLU A 104 11.78 10.49 -24.59
CA GLU A 104 10.70 10.03 -25.48
C GLU A 104 11.00 8.68 -26.14
N ALA A 105 12.28 8.39 -26.42
CA ALA A 105 12.68 7.13 -27.02
C ALA A 105 12.36 5.92 -26.12
N SER A 106 12.58 6.04 -24.80
CA SER A 106 12.25 5.01 -23.82
C SER A 106 10.73 4.77 -23.68
N THR A 107 9.94 5.83 -23.87
CA THR A 107 8.49 5.78 -23.80
C THR A 107 7.90 5.04 -25.01
N ASN A 108 8.45 5.24 -26.20
CA ASN A 108 7.98 4.60 -27.44
C ASN A 108 8.26 3.09 -27.44
N SER A 109 9.46 2.65 -27.02
CA SER A 109 9.79 1.24 -26.90
C SER A 109 8.92 0.51 -25.87
N ALA A 110 8.61 1.16 -24.75
CA ALA A 110 7.69 0.63 -23.75
C ALA A 110 6.24 0.54 -24.27
N THR A 111 5.83 1.43 -25.17
CA THR A 111 4.48 1.43 -25.77
C THR A 111 4.29 0.20 -26.68
N SER A 112 5.25 -0.10 -27.52
CA SER A 112 5.19 -1.27 -28.41
C SER A 112 5.21 -2.60 -27.63
N ALA A 113 6.02 -2.70 -26.60
CA ALA A 113 6.08 -3.88 -25.74
C ALA A 113 4.75 -4.11 -24.97
N ALA A 114 4.13 -3.03 -24.45
CA ALA A 114 2.85 -3.12 -23.76
C ALA A 114 1.70 -3.50 -24.70
N ALA A 115 1.71 -2.98 -25.95
CA ALA A 115 0.71 -3.32 -26.95
C ALA A 115 0.78 -4.81 -27.34
N ALA A 116 1.97 -5.34 -27.57
CA ALA A 116 2.17 -6.77 -27.88
C ALA A 116 1.67 -7.69 -26.74
N LYS A 117 1.93 -7.33 -25.48
CA LYS A 117 1.42 -8.08 -24.33
C LYS A 117 -0.11 -7.98 -24.17
N ALA A 118 -0.69 -6.80 -24.42
CA ALA A 118 -2.14 -6.60 -24.37
C ALA A 118 -2.85 -7.45 -25.43
N GLU A 119 -2.32 -7.49 -26.66
CA GLU A 119 -2.84 -8.31 -27.74
C GLU A 119 -2.82 -9.81 -27.40
N ALA A 120 -1.77 -10.27 -26.75
CA ALA A 120 -1.63 -11.67 -26.31
C ALA A 120 -2.68 -12.09 -25.26
N THR A 121 -3.31 -11.14 -24.54
CA THR A 121 -4.36 -11.44 -23.55
C THR A 121 -5.76 -11.49 -24.17
N GLY A 122 -5.97 -10.95 -25.38
CA GLY A 122 -7.28 -10.82 -26.01
C GLY A 122 -8.24 -9.87 -25.28
N LEU A 123 -7.77 -9.17 -24.24
CA LEU A 123 -8.60 -8.26 -23.45
C LEU A 123 -8.39 -6.81 -23.86
N SER A 124 -9.48 -6.05 -23.93
CA SER A 124 -9.36 -4.61 -24.12
C SER A 124 -8.70 -3.95 -22.90
N PRO A 125 -7.94 -2.84 -23.08
CA PRO A 125 -7.35 -2.11 -21.95
C PRO A 125 -8.37 -1.62 -20.92
N ARG A 126 -9.61 -1.36 -21.36
CA ARG A 126 -10.71 -0.97 -20.46
C ARG A 126 -11.19 -2.15 -19.61
N THR A 127 -11.42 -3.30 -20.25
CA THR A 127 -11.84 -4.53 -19.55
C THR A 127 -10.80 -4.94 -18.51
N LEU A 128 -9.52 -4.95 -18.89
CA LEU A 128 -8.43 -5.26 -17.97
C LEU A 128 -8.40 -4.28 -16.79
N GLN A 129 -8.63 -2.99 -17.04
CA GLN A 129 -8.68 -2.00 -15.97
C GLN A 129 -9.81 -2.25 -14.98
N TYR A 130 -11.03 -2.54 -15.45
CA TYR A 130 -12.16 -2.85 -14.57
C TYR A 130 -11.92 -4.13 -13.76
N LEU A 131 -11.33 -5.16 -14.38
CA LEU A 131 -10.96 -6.39 -13.67
C LEU A 131 -9.92 -6.12 -12.56
N LEU A 132 -8.91 -5.28 -12.84
CA LEU A 132 -7.92 -4.89 -11.84
C LEU A 132 -8.54 -4.06 -10.71
N MET A 133 -9.47 -3.16 -11.01
CA MET A 133 -10.20 -2.39 -9.99
C MET A 133 -11.02 -3.30 -9.10
N LEU A 134 -11.79 -4.23 -9.68
CA LEU A 134 -12.58 -5.20 -8.92
C LEU A 134 -11.70 -6.11 -8.05
N ALA A 135 -10.62 -6.63 -8.63
CA ALA A 135 -9.63 -7.42 -7.89
C ALA A 135 -8.98 -6.61 -6.76
N GLY A 136 -8.69 -5.32 -7.01
CA GLY A 136 -8.14 -4.41 -6.02
C GLY A 136 -9.07 -4.20 -4.83
N ILE A 137 -10.36 -3.96 -5.07
CA ILE A 137 -11.37 -3.86 -4.00
C ILE A 137 -11.40 -5.16 -3.18
N GLY A 138 -11.57 -6.31 -3.83
CA GLY A 138 -11.66 -7.60 -3.13
C GLY A 138 -10.41 -7.94 -2.32
N CYS A 139 -9.22 -7.71 -2.89
CA CYS A 139 -7.96 -7.93 -2.18
C CYS A 139 -7.80 -7.01 -0.97
N CYS A 140 -8.20 -5.74 -1.08
CA CYS A 140 -8.03 -4.78 0.01
C CYS A 140 -9.04 -5.01 1.14
N VAL A 141 -10.28 -5.39 0.84
CA VAL A 141 -11.23 -5.88 1.86
C VAL A 141 -10.63 -7.07 2.62
N ALA A 142 -10.09 -8.05 1.90
CA ALA A 142 -9.47 -9.22 2.51
C ALA A 142 -8.21 -8.87 3.33
N MET A 143 -7.44 -7.86 2.91
CA MET A 143 -6.24 -7.39 3.59
C MET A 143 -6.54 -6.58 4.84
N SER A 144 -7.54 -5.70 4.77
CA SER A 144 -7.91 -4.81 5.87
C SER A 144 -8.57 -5.56 7.03
N MET A 145 -9.29 -6.65 6.75
CA MET A 145 -10.03 -7.38 7.75
C MET A 145 -9.18 -7.82 8.96
N PRO A 146 -8.07 -8.56 8.84
CA PRO A 146 -7.25 -8.90 10.00
C PRO A 146 -6.56 -7.68 10.60
N GLN A 147 -6.11 -6.72 9.79
CA GLN A 147 -5.38 -5.55 10.28
C GLN A 147 -6.25 -4.66 11.18
N VAL A 148 -7.54 -4.50 10.85
CA VAL A 148 -8.47 -3.69 11.63
C VAL A 148 -8.99 -4.45 12.85
N HIS A 149 -9.24 -5.76 12.71
CA HIS A 149 -9.95 -6.52 13.73
C HIS A 149 -9.05 -7.29 14.70
N ILE A 150 -7.73 -7.42 14.44
CA ILE A 150 -6.84 -8.24 15.30
C ILE A 150 -6.81 -7.77 16.75
N VAL A 151 -6.84 -6.45 16.98
CA VAL A 151 -6.82 -5.90 18.35
C VAL A 151 -8.12 -6.24 19.08
N ALA A 152 -9.27 -6.07 18.42
CA ALA A 152 -10.57 -6.43 18.97
C ALA A 152 -10.65 -7.94 19.26
N LEU A 153 -10.19 -8.77 18.33
CA LEU A 153 -10.12 -10.22 18.48
C LEU A 153 -9.27 -10.64 19.70
N CYS A 154 -8.16 -9.98 19.93
CA CYS A 154 -7.30 -10.27 21.08
C CYS A 154 -7.96 -9.86 22.40
N ILE A 155 -8.71 -8.75 22.43
CA ILE A 155 -9.48 -8.32 23.60
C ILE A 155 -10.59 -9.34 23.87
N ASP A 156 -11.38 -9.73 22.86
CA ASP A 156 -12.50 -10.68 22.98
C ASP A 156 -12.04 -12.05 23.45
N ARG A 157 -10.81 -12.46 23.09
CA ARG A 157 -10.20 -13.73 23.55
C ARG A 157 -9.48 -13.61 24.90
N GLY A 158 -9.47 -12.45 25.54
CA GLY A 158 -8.83 -12.23 26.84
C GLY A 158 -7.31 -12.06 26.79
N PHE A 159 -6.70 -11.94 25.59
CA PHE A 159 -5.25 -11.72 25.44
C PHE A 159 -4.85 -10.25 25.65
N GLY A 160 -5.80 -9.31 25.59
CA GLY A 160 -5.60 -7.89 25.81
C GLY A 160 -5.19 -7.11 24.55
N ALA A 161 -5.34 -5.80 24.63
CA ALA A 161 -5.09 -4.90 23.50
C ALA A 161 -3.62 -4.83 23.09
N LEU A 162 -2.69 -4.99 24.04
CA LEU A 162 -1.25 -4.94 23.76
C LEU A 162 -0.82 -6.08 22.85
N ALA A 163 -1.27 -7.31 23.11
CA ALA A 163 -0.98 -8.46 22.27
C ALA A 163 -1.51 -8.26 20.83
N GLY A 164 -2.71 -7.67 20.69
CA GLY A 164 -3.26 -7.32 19.38
C GLY A 164 -2.43 -6.29 18.62
N ALA A 165 -1.94 -5.28 19.32
CA ALA A 165 -1.05 -4.26 18.73
C ALA A 165 0.30 -4.85 18.29
N GLU A 166 0.86 -5.75 19.09
CA GLU A 166 2.10 -6.48 18.75
C GLU A 166 1.90 -7.36 17.51
N MET A 167 0.77 -8.09 17.43
CA MET A 167 0.42 -8.91 16.26
C MET A 167 0.26 -8.05 15.00
N LEU A 168 -0.38 -6.88 15.10
CA LEU A 168 -0.47 -5.94 13.99
C LEU A 168 0.91 -5.45 13.54
N SER A 169 1.78 -5.11 14.49
CA SER A 169 3.15 -4.70 14.19
C SER A 169 3.92 -5.82 13.49
N LEU A 170 3.72 -7.06 13.91
CA LEU A 170 4.33 -8.24 13.30
C LEU A 170 3.82 -8.49 11.87
N MET A 171 2.52 -8.27 11.61
CA MET A 171 1.95 -8.29 10.26
C MET A 171 2.63 -7.26 9.35
N LEU A 172 2.77 -6.02 9.81
CA LEU A 172 3.39 -4.95 9.03
C LEU A 172 4.87 -5.22 8.79
N PHE A 173 5.57 -5.74 9.78
CA PHE A 173 6.97 -6.15 9.67
C PHE A 173 7.14 -7.28 8.64
N GLY A 174 6.34 -8.34 8.71
CA GLY A 174 6.28 -9.40 7.71
C GLY A 174 5.99 -8.86 6.31
N GLY A 175 5.13 -7.84 6.21
CA GLY A 175 4.78 -7.14 4.98
C GLY A 175 5.96 -6.45 4.29
N VAL A 176 6.97 -5.95 5.03
CA VAL A 176 8.20 -5.38 4.44
C VAL A 176 8.98 -6.46 3.68
N PHE A 177 9.23 -7.60 4.33
CA PHE A 177 9.95 -8.72 3.68
C PHE A 177 9.16 -9.27 2.50
N SER A 178 7.85 -9.43 2.67
CA SER A 178 6.95 -9.83 1.60
C SER A 178 7.08 -8.91 0.38
N ARG A 179 7.05 -7.59 0.56
CA ARG A 179 7.20 -6.64 -0.55
C ARG A 179 8.48 -6.84 -1.33
N LEU A 180 9.60 -6.98 -0.64
CA LEU A 180 10.89 -7.20 -1.29
C LEU A 180 10.92 -8.53 -2.04
N GLY A 181 10.45 -9.61 -1.42
CA GLY A 181 10.35 -10.94 -2.03
C GLY A 181 9.45 -10.95 -3.27
N PHE A 182 8.26 -10.36 -3.18
CA PHE A 182 7.32 -10.25 -4.31
C PHE A 182 7.83 -9.29 -5.39
N GLY A 183 8.61 -8.27 -5.05
CA GLY A 183 9.29 -7.43 -6.02
C GLY A 183 10.26 -8.21 -6.89
N LEU A 184 11.09 -9.05 -6.28
CA LEU A 184 11.98 -9.97 -7.00
C LEU A 184 11.20 -11.01 -7.81
N LEU A 185 10.09 -11.50 -7.28
CA LEU A 185 9.22 -12.44 -7.97
C LEU A 185 8.58 -11.80 -9.20
N ALA A 186 8.12 -10.54 -9.09
CA ALA A 186 7.55 -9.78 -10.19
C ALA A 186 8.56 -9.52 -11.32
N ASP A 187 9.84 -9.32 -10.99
CA ASP A 187 10.89 -9.18 -12.00
C ASP A 187 11.13 -10.48 -12.80
N ARG A 188 10.85 -11.65 -12.20
CA ARG A 188 11.02 -12.95 -12.85
C ARG A 188 9.78 -13.47 -13.56
N LEU A 189 8.62 -13.36 -12.93
CA LEU A 189 7.36 -13.97 -13.38
C LEU A 189 6.39 -12.96 -14.03
N GLY A 190 6.66 -11.66 -13.89
CA GLY A 190 5.76 -10.59 -14.30
C GLY A 190 4.69 -10.28 -13.25
N GLY A 191 4.01 -9.13 -13.42
CA GLY A 191 3.05 -8.62 -12.45
C GLY A 191 1.84 -9.51 -12.24
N LEU A 192 1.26 -10.06 -13.32
CA LEU A 192 0.03 -10.85 -13.24
C LEU A 192 0.20 -12.15 -12.45
N LYS A 193 1.24 -12.92 -12.74
CA LYS A 193 1.51 -14.18 -12.01
C LYS A 193 1.83 -13.89 -10.54
N THR A 194 2.57 -12.83 -10.28
CA THR A 194 2.90 -12.39 -8.92
C THR A 194 1.65 -11.99 -8.13
N LEU A 195 0.71 -11.27 -8.76
CA LEU A 195 -0.57 -10.92 -8.15
C LEU A 195 -1.38 -12.16 -7.80
N LEU A 196 -1.49 -13.12 -8.71
CA LEU A 196 -2.22 -14.37 -8.46
C LEU A 196 -1.62 -15.19 -7.32
N ILE A 197 -0.29 -15.32 -7.27
CA ILE A 197 0.41 -16.00 -6.17
C ILE A 197 0.11 -15.29 -4.85
N GLY A 198 0.20 -13.96 -4.81
CA GLY A 198 -0.12 -13.17 -3.62
C GLY A 198 -1.57 -13.37 -3.17
N ALA A 199 -2.53 -13.32 -4.09
CA ALA A 199 -3.94 -13.50 -3.77
C ALA A 199 -4.24 -14.91 -3.21
N ILE A 200 -3.63 -15.95 -3.78
CA ILE A 200 -3.75 -17.33 -3.28
C ILE A 200 -3.15 -17.44 -1.87
N LEU A 201 -1.94 -16.94 -1.67
CA LEU A 201 -1.28 -16.97 -0.36
C LEU A 201 -2.06 -16.17 0.70
N GLN A 202 -2.63 -15.03 0.32
CA GLN A 202 -3.48 -14.23 1.20
C GLN A 202 -4.76 -14.99 1.59
N CYS A 203 -5.40 -15.65 0.63
CA CYS A 203 -6.58 -16.47 0.88
C CYS A 203 -6.27 -17.61 1.86
N LEU A 204 -5.16 -18.33 1.64
CA LEU A 204 -4.72 -19.39 2.54
C LEU A 204 -4.38 -18.86 3.94
N ALA A 205 -3.70 -17.72 4.02
CA ALA A 205 -3.37 -17.10 5.29
C ALA A 205 -4.62 -16.62 6.05
N LEU A 206 -5.65 -16.13 5.35
CA LEU A 206 -6.95 -15.80 5.97
C LEU A 206 -7.65 -17.05 6.53
N CYS A 207 -7.59 -18.17 5.83
CA CYS A 207 -8.15 -19.42 6.33
C CYS A 207 -7.50 -19.89 7.63
N LEU A 208 -6.22 -19.55 7.88
CA LEU A 208 -5.56 -19.88 9.13
C LEU A 208 -6.20 -19.18 10.34
N PHE A 209 -6.78 -17.99 10.19
CA PHE A 209 -7.51 -17.31 11.27
C PHE A 209 -8.78 -18.03 11.71
N LEU A 210 -9.30 -18.96 10.91
CA LEU A 210 -10.43 -19.82 11.31
C LEU A 210 -10.02 -20.91 12.31
N ILE A 211 -8.71 -21.18 12.40
CA ILE A 211 -8.19 -22.17 13.36
C ILE A 211 -8.19 -21.50 14.73
N GLN A 212 -8.95 -22.09 15.66
CA GLN A 212 -8.97 -21.64 17.05
C GLN A 212 -7.69 -22.12 17.73
N GLY A 213 -6.73 -21.20 17.89
CA GLY A 213 -5.44 -21.48 18.49
C GLY A 213 -5.19 -20.65 19.75
N ASP A 214 -4.10 -20.97 20.42
CA ASP A 214 -3.53 -20.19 21.50
C ASP A 214 -2.92 -18.86 21.02
N MET A 215 -2.45 -18.06 21.96
CA MET A 215 -1.81 -16.76 21.66
C MET A 215 -0.63 -16.92 20.73
N GLY A 216 0.21 -17.95 20.90
CA GLY A 216 1.40 -18.19 20.07
C GLY A 216 1.04 -18.49 18.61
N SER A 217 -0.03 -19.27 18.39
CA SER A 217 -0.52 -19.56 17.04
C SER A 217 -1.02 -18.29 16.32
N LEU A 218 -1.68 -17.37 17.05
CA LEU A 218 -2.14 -16.11 16.47
C LEU A 218 -0.96 -15.19 16.06
N TYR A 219 0.12 -15.14 16.84
CA TYR A 219 1.34 -14.43 16.43
C TYR A 219 1.92 -15.00 15.14
N LEU A 220 2.02 -16.33 15.04
CA LEU A 220 2.52 -17.00 13.85
C LEU A 220 1.62 -16.74 12.63
N ILE A 221 0.30 -16.87 12.79
CA ILE A 221 -0.67 -16.61 11.73
C ILE A 221 -0.58 -15.14 11.27
N SER A 222 -0.47 -14.21 12.21
CA SER A 222 -0.29 -12.78 11.92
C SER A 222 0.96 -12.51 11.08
N PHE A 223 2.08 -13.14 11.42
CA PHE A 223 3.31 -13.02 10.64
C PHE A 223 3.18 -13.62 9.24
N ILE A 224 2.61 -14.84 9.12
CA ILE A 224 2.36 -15.50 7.83
C ILE A 224 1.43 -14.64 6.97
N PHE A 225 0.39 -14.06 7.54
CA PHE A 225 -0.50 -13.14 6.83
C PHE A 225 0.26 -11.91 6.32
N GLY A 226 1.13 -11.31 7.15
CA GLY A 226 2.01 -10.24 6.73
C GLY A 226 2.89 -10.61 5.54
N LEU A 227 3.48 -11.81 5.57
CA LEU A 227 4.29 -12.34 4.47
C LEU A 227 3.50 -12.61 3.19
N SER A 228 2.20 -12.84 3.25
CA SER A 228 1.37 -13.16 2.08
C SER A 228 0.91 -11.93 1.30
N GLN A 229 0.70 -10.79 1.95
CA GLN A 229 -0.02 -9.64 1.39
C GLN A 229 0.86 -8.56 0.74
N GLY A 230 2.14 -8.46 1.11
CA GLY A 230 2.96 -7.28 0.81
C GLY A 230 3.15 -6.97 -0.68
N GLY A 231 3.12 -7.98 -1.54
CA GLY A 231 3.34 -7.83 -2.98
C GLY A 231 2.10 -7.52 -3.81
N ILE A 232 0.91 -7.63 -3.26
CA ILE A 232 -0.35 -7.54 -4.03
C ILE A 232 -0.54 -6.14 -4.61
N VAL A 233 -0.54 -5.12 -3.77
CA VAL A 233 -0.79 -3.73 -4.19
C VAL A 233 0.24 -3.21 -5.19
N PRO A 234 1.57 -3.39 -5.01
CA PRO A 234 2.55 -3.01 -6.02
C PRO A 234 2.37 -3.72 -7.36
N SER A 235 1.89 -4.96 -7.36
CA SER A 235 1.69 -5.73 -8.60
C SER A 235 0.66 -5.09 -9.53
N TYR A 236 -0.35 -4.39 -9.02
CA TYR A 236 -1.32 -3.66 -9.87
C TYR A 236 -0.63 -2.61 -10.74
N ALA A 237 0.29 -1.82 -10.16
CA ALA A 237 1.03 -0.82 -10.93
C ALA A 237 1.94 -1.46 -11.98
N ILE A 238 2.55 -2.60 -11.66
CA ILE A 238 3.39 -3.36 -12.58
C ILE A 238 2.55 -3.88 -13.74
N ILE A 239 1.36 -4.46 -13.49
CA ILE A 239 0.44 -4.96 -14.51
C ILE A 239 -0.02 -3.83 -15.43
N VAL A 240 -0.42 -2.69 -14.88
CA VAL A 240 -0.82 -1.53 -15.70
C VAL A 240 0.30 -1.14 -16.65
N ARG A 241 1.56 -1.13 -16.17
CA ARG A 241 2.73 -0.80 -17.00
C ARG A 241 3.09 -1.88 -18.02
N GLU A 242 2.77 -3.13 -17.73
CA GLU A 242 3.07 -4.25 -18.62
C GLU A 242 2.08 -4.39 -19.78
N TYR A 243 0.82 -4.02 -19.55
CA TYR A 243 -0.30 -4.31 -20.47
C TYR A 243 -1.03 -3.07 -20.99
N MET A 244 -0.67 -1.86 -20.54
CA MET A 244 -1.36 -0.64 -20.93
C MET A 244 -0.39 0.43 -21.46
N PRO A 245 -0.88 1.36 -22.33
CA PRO A 245 -0.02 2.39 -22.91
C PRO A 245 0.67 3.24 -21.85
N PRO A 246 1.99 3.47 -21.93
CA PRO A 246 2.75 4.25 -20.95
C PRO A 246 2.25 5.68 -20.75
N ARG A 247 1.75 6.31 -21.77
CA ARG A 247 1.18 7.68 -21.73
C ARG A 247 -0.02 7.79 -20.80
N GLU A 248 -0.78 6.71 -20.63
CA GLU A 248 -1.96 6.65 -19.77
C GLU A 248 -1.67 5.99 -18.41
N ALA A 249 -0.46 5.49 -18.20
CA ALA A 249 -0.14 4.65 -17.04
C ALA A 249 -0.39 5.36 -15.72
N GLY A 250 -0.04 6.64 -15.58
CA GLY A 250 -0.29 7.40 -14.36
C GLY A 250 -1.78 7.49 -14.02
N ARG A 251 -2.62 7.84 -15.00
CA ARG A 251 -4.08 7.89 -14.82
C ARG A 251 -4.66 6.51 -14.49
N ARG A 252 -4.22 5.47 -15.19
CA ARG A 252 -4.73 4.11 -15.00
C ARG A 252 -4.30 3.49 -13.68
N VAL A 253 -3.03 3.69 -13.28
CA VAL A 253 -2.56 3.31 -11.94
C VAL A 253 -3.35 4.06 -10.88
N GLY A 254 -3.55 5.37 -11.04
CA GLY A 254 -4.35 6.16 -10.11
C GLY A 254 -5.76 5.61 -9.93
N LEU A 255 -6.47 5.26 -11.01
CA LEU A 255 -7.82 4.68 -10.93
C LEU A 255 -7.84 3.32 -10.20
N VAL A 256 -6.87 2.44 -10.50
CA VAL A 256 -6.77 1.14 -9.81
C VAL A 256 -6.44 1.35 -8.33
N MET A 257 -5.52 2.25 -8.00
CA MET A 257 -5.19 2.56 -6.60
C MET A 257 -6.35 3.22 -5.86
N SER A 258 -7.16 4.07 -6.53
CA SER A 258 -8.38 4.60 -5.92
C SER A 258 -9.40 3.50 -5.61
N ALA A 259 -9.52 2.50 -6.46
CA ALA A 259 -10.37 1.34 -6.18
C ALA A 259 -9.87 0.53 -4.97
N THR A 260 -8.55 0.40 -4.77
CA THR A 260 -8.00 -0.28 -3.58
C THR A 260 -8.26 0.47 -2.27
N ILE A 261 -8.54 1.77 -2.31
CA ILE A 261 -8.89 2.57 -1.12
C ILE A 261 -10.35 2.35 -0.71
N ILE A 262 -11.22 1.98 -1.67
CA ILE A 262 -12.63 1.68 -1.39
C ILE A 262 -12.79 0.33 -0.66
N GLY A 263 -11.89 -0.62 -0.90
CA GLY A 263 -11.84 -1.90 -0.20
C GLY A 263 -11.01 -1.82 1.07
#